data_3060b94f211e4579f7bfe1735a489080
#
_entry.id   3060b94f211e4579f7bfe1735a489080
#
_cell.length_a   1.000
_cell.length_b   1.000
_cell.length_c   1.000
_cell.angle_alpha   90.00
_cell.angle_beta   90.00
_cell.angle_gamma   90.00
#
_symmetry.space_group_name_H-M   'P 1'
#
loop_
_entity.id
_entity.type
_entity.pdbx_description
1 polymer ?
#
loop_
_entity_poly.entity_id
_entity_poly.type
_entity_poly.pdbx_seq_one_letter_code
_entity_poly.pdbx_strand_id
1 'polypeptide(L)'
;MGGSYVLKETQELTARDSHLHFAAFSEEPVTISGGQVLDLDWQSEDGRVRSATFTGRCGEVYLDKWRLLPARSPNLLSPWSPNQAVGQGPFHSITDLLEETDTCSREATGYAQTCPESDRDGFVIDGELSDKWSHLDQTKVLVYHSWIAEYAKVANVSRVGGRQEVRFQKPLVHAPVGNFISSGGWRFQVVNNKAVLDQEGEVVCTQEGNQAAVSFIPPPGLEHETPVIGVLDALVKATKIKHLSFTGLQFQHSSSLGKDGYNWGNEAALMIHNSEAITIQDCKFNQLGTIGLFLHGTQEVTVKRNVFSDIGYHGLMARFDKGGSANADILIDNNIFDGCGITK
;
A
#
# COMPACT_ATOMS: atom_id res chain seq x y z
N MET A 1 -29.96 -9.24 -3.27
CA MET A 1 -30.23 -7.80 -3.25
C MET A 1 -28.92 -7.08 -3.47
N GLY A 2 -28.89 -6.12 -4.38
CA GLY A 2 -27.74 -5.25 -4.60
C GLY A 2 -27.43 -4.40 -3.38
N GLY A 3 -26.28 -3.75 -3.40
CA GLY A 3 -25.84 -2.85 -2.33
C GLY A 3 -24.42 -3.11 -1.85
N SER A 4 -24.01 -2.35 -0.85
CA SER A 4 -22.67 -2.45 -0.24
C SER A 4 -22.74 -3.21 1.08
N TYR A 5 -21.95 -4.26 1.18
CA TYR A 5 -21.78 -5.10 2.37
C TYR A 5 -20.46 -4.73 3.03
N VAL A 6 -20.53 -3.91 4.05
CA VAL A 6 -19.36 -3.47 4.82
C VAL A 6 -18.99 -4.56 5.83
N LEU A 7 -17.80 -5.10 5.67
CA LEU A 7 -17.28 -6.14 6.54
C LEU A 7 -16.67 -5.52 7.81
N LYS A 8 -16.97 -6.09 8.97
CA LYS A 8 -16.35 -5.71 10.24
C LYS A 8 -15.05 -6.46 10.49
N GLU A 9 -14.90 -7.62 9.86
CA GLU A 9 -13.75 -8.51 9.94
C GLU A 9 -13.59 -9.29 8.62
N THR A 10 -12.40 -9.81 8.39
CA THR A 10 -12.13 -10.70 7.25
C THR A 10 -13.05 -11.92 7.31
N GLN A 11 -13.70 -12.25 6.20
CA GLN A 11 -14.51 -13.46 6.09
C GLN A 11 -13.59 -14.65 5.84
N GLU A 12 -13.54 -15.56 6.80
CA GLU A 12 -12.76 -16.80 6.70
C GLU A 12 -13.65 -17.93 6.17
N LEU A 13 -13.29 -18.45 5.00
CA LEU A 13 -13.93 -19.61 4.39
C LEU A 13 -13.01 -20.82 4.50
N THR A 14 -13.52 -21.95 4.89
CA THR A 14 -12.77 -23.20 5.15
C THR A 14 -13.30 -24.37 4.31
N ALA A 15 -12.70 -25.54 4.45
CA ALA A 15 -13.17 -26.73 3.75
C ALA A 15 -14.67 -27.07 3.97
N ARG A 16 -15.27 -26.57 5.08
CA ARG A 16 -16.70 -26.73 5.37
C ARG A 16 -17.60 -25.92 4.44
N ASP A 17 -17.02 -24.84 3.87
CA ASP A 17 -17.67 -23.90 2.98
C ASP A 17 -17.43 -24.25 1.51
N SER A 18 -17.06 -25.49 1.22
CA SER A 18 -16.94 -26.02 -0.14
C SER A 18 -18.31 -26.04 -0.86
N HIS A 19 -18.27 -25.96 -2.20
CA HIS A 19 -19.45 -25.92 -3.05
C HIS A 19 -20.29 -24.66 -2.92
N LEU A 20 -19.72 -23.55 -2.45
CA LEU A 20 -20.40 -22.26 -2.38
C LEU A 20 -20.24 -21.46 -3.68
N HIS A 21 -21.29 -20.74 -4.00
CA HIS A 21 -21.33 -19.82 -5.11
C HIS A 21 -21.81 -18.45 -4.64
N PHE A 22 -20.93 -17.47 -4.67
CA PHE A 22 -21.22 -16.08 -4.36
C PHE A 22 -21.45 -15.33 -5.67
N ALA A 23 -22.67 -14.84 -5.89
CA ALA A 23 -23.01 -14.15 -7.12
C ALA A 23 -23.86 -12.91 -6.87
N ALA A 24 -23.66 -11.89 -7.68
CA ALA A 24 -24.60 -10.79 -7.77
C ALA A 24 -25.93 -11.32 -8.37
N PHE A 25 -27.03 -10.94 -7.77
CA PHE A 25 -28.33 -11.30 -8.28
C PHE A 25 -28.74 -10.33 -9.39
N SER A 26 -29.00 -10.86 -10.57
CA SER A 26 -29.32 -10.06 -11.75
C SER A 26 -28.15 -9.09 -12.08
N GLU A 27 -28.45 -7.88 -12.50
CA GLU A 27 -27.46 -6.83 -12.81
C GLU A 27 -27.25 -5.85 -11.65
N GLU A 28 -27.78 -6.17 -10.47
CA GLU A 28 -27.62 -5.30 -9.30
C GLU A 28 -26.14 -5.29 -8.83
N PRO A 29 -25.52 -4.12 -8.67
CA PRO A 29 -24.16 -4.06 -8.17
C PRO A 29 -24.09 -4.53 -6.71
N VAL A 30 -23.20 -5.46 -6.43
CA VAL A 30 -22.93 -6.00 -5.10
C VAL A 30 -21.49 -5.70 -4.74
N THR A 31 -21.27 -4.86 -3.73
CA THR A 31 -19.95 -4.48 -3.26
C THR A 31 -19.64 -5.12 -1.90
N ILE A 32 -18.51 -5.78 -1.81
CA ILE A 32 -17.91 -6.27 -0.56
C ILE A 32 -16.82 -5.26 -0.18
N SER A 33 -17.03 -4.53 0.91
CA SER A 33 -16.16 -3.42 1.33
C SER A 33 -15.50 -3.70 2.68
N GLY A 34 -14.19 -3.46 2.77
CA GLY A 34 -13.44 -3.43 4.02
C GLY A 34 -13.24 -2.02 4.58
N GLY A 35 -14.01 -1.06 4.10
CA GLY A 35 -13.89 0.33 4.47
C GLY A 35 -14.85 0.76 5.58
N GLN A 36 -14.40 1.74 6.35
CA GLN A 36 -15.22 2.47 7.30
C GLN A 36 -15.53 3.86 6.73
N VAL A 37 -16.80 4.23 6.69
CA VAL A 37 -17.22 5.59 6.32
C VAL A 37 -16.86 6.53 7.47
N LEU A 38 -16.18 7.63 7.16
CA LEU A 38 -15.76 8.64 8.13
C LEU A 38 -16.77 9.81 8.12
N ASP A 39 -17.97 9.55 8.64
CA ASP A 39 -18.98 10.60 8.88
C ASP A 39 -18.65 11.30 10.21
N LEU A 40 -17.80 12.33 10.13
CA LEU A 40 -17.17 13.01 11.25
C LEU A 40 -17.38 14.53 11.18
N ASP A 41 -17.23 15.19 12.32
CA ASP A 41 -17.18 16.65 12.39
C ASP A 41 -15.81 17.16 11.90
N TRP A 42 -15.72 17.41 10.59
CA TRP A 42 -14.51 17.85 9.95
C TRP A 42 -14.18 19.30 10.28
N GLN A 43 -12.99 19.52 10.81
CA GLN A 43 -12.43 20.85 11.00
C GLN A 43 -11.72 21.29 9.75
N SER A 44 -11.87 22.55 9.38
CA SER A 44 -11.13 23.15 8.26
C SER A 44 -9.92 23.92 8.78
N GLU A 45 -8.74 23.57 8.31
CA GLU A 45 -7.51 24.30 8.55
C GLU A 45 -7.18 25.13 7.28
N ASP A 46 -7.00 26.43 7.45
CA ASP A 46 -6.66 27.37 6.35
C ASP A 46 -7.61 27.31 5.12
N GLY A 47 -8.84 26.84 5.32
CA GLY A 47 -9.83 26.70 4.26
C GLY A 47 -9.56 25.60 3.24
N ARG A 48 -8.45 24.87 3.36
CA ARG A 48 -8.03 23.82 2.40
C ARG A 48 -7.94 22.43 3.03
N VAL A 49 -7.34 22.34 4.20
CA VAL A 49 -7.12 21.04 4.88
C VAL A 49 -8.39 20.69 5.68
N ARG A 50 -8.88 19.49 5.50
CA ARG A 50 -9.91 18.88 6.35
C ARG A 50 -9.25 17.93 7.33
N SER A 51 -9.54 18.08 8.62
CA SER A 51 -8.96 17.27 9.70
C SER A 51 -10.04 16.75 10.65
N ALA A 52 -9.90 15.51 11.07
CA ALA A 52 -10.76 14.91 12.10
C ALA A 52 -10.04 13.78 12.84
N THR A 53 -10.56 13.43 14.03
CA THR A 53 -10.11 12.26 14.79
C THR A 53 -11.23 11.23 14.88
N PHE A 54 -10.87 9.95 14.91
CA PHE A 54 -11.83 8.87 15.05
C PHE A 54 -11.24 7.68 15.82
N THR A 55 -12.10 6.84 16.35
CA THR A 55 -11.70 5.57 16.95
C THR A 55 -11.55 4.52 15.84
N GLY A 56 -10.34 4.02 15.65
CA GLY A 56 -10.04 3.09 14.58
C GLY A 56 -8.55 3.05 14.27
N ARG A 57 -8.22 2.55 13.10
CA ARG A 57 -6.83 2.50 12.62
C ARG A 57 -6.66 3.32 11.34
N CYS A 58 -5.46 3.82 11.14
CA CYS A 58 -5.06 4.39 9.86
C CYS A 58 -5.12 3.35 8.74
N GLY A 59 -5.55 3.79 7.59
CA GLY A 59 -5.63 3.00 6.37
C GLY A 59 -5.58 3.88 5.14
N GLU A 60 -5.69 3.31 3.95
CA GLU A 60 -5.89 4.07 2.72
C GLU A 60 -7.20 4.83 2.81
N VAL A 61 -7.18 6.09 2.38
CA VAL A 61 -8.36 6.96 2.37
C VAL A 61 -8.84 7.12 0.94
N TYR A 62 -10.13 6.94 0.76
CA TYR A 62 -10.81 7.07 -0.52
C TYR A 62 -11.87 8.14 -0.42
N LEU A 63 -11.99 8.95 -1.46
CA LEU A 63 -12.97 10.01 -1.58
C LEU A 63 -13.69 9.83 -2.92
N ASP A 64 -14.93 9.33 -2.90
CA ASP A 64 -15.63 8.85 -4.09
C ASP A 64 -14.77 7.82 -4.85
N LYS A 65 -14.51 8.03 -6.11
CA LYS A 65 -13.65 7.17 -6.95
C LYS A 65 -12.16 7.41 -6.80
N TRP A 66 -11.74 8.36 -5.98
CA TRP A 66 -10.34 8.76 -5.83
C TRP A 66 -9.70 8.14 -4.60
N ARG A 67 -8.51 7.55 -4.78
CA ARG A 67 -7.60 7.24 -3.69
C ARG A 67 -6.85 8.52 -3.32
N LEU A 68 -6.85 8.90 -2.05
CA LEU A 68 -5.94 9.90 -1.56
C LEU A 68 -4.56 9.26 -1.34
N LEU A 69 -3.52 9.95 -1.78
CA LEU A 69 -2.16 9.46 -1.61
C LEU A 69 -1.55 10.01 -0.32
N PRO A 70 -0.71 9.24 0.39
CA PRO A 70 0.01 9.80 1.52
C PRO A 70 0.78 11.05 1.11
N ALA A 71 0.59 12.13 1.87
CA ALA A 71 1.32 13.38 1.69
C ALA A 71 2.81 13.11 1.60
N ARG A 72 3.50 13.71 0.65
CA ARG A 72 4.90 13.41 0.36
C ARG A 72 5.69 14.61 -0.11
N SER A 73 6.99 14.54 0.13
CA SER A 73 7.94 15.51 -0.41
C SER A 73 9.15 14.76 -1.03
N PRO A 74 9.56 15.14 -2.25
CA PRO A 74 8.88 16.04 -3.18
C PRO A 74 7.55 15.45 -3.67
N ASN A 75 6.64 16.32 -4.09
CA ASN A 75 5.33 15.92 -4.61
C ASN A 75 5.44 15.12 -5.90
N LEU A 76 4.48 14.25 -6.15
CA LEU A 76 4.31 13.64 -7.46
C LEU A 76 3.89 14.73 -8.48
N LEU A 77 4.26 14.53 -9.73
CA LEU A 77 3.91 15.49 -10.80
C LEU A 77 2.39 15.58 -11.00
N SER A 78 1.66 14.52 -10.70
CA SER A 78 0.20 14.49 -10.69
C SER A 78 -0.29 13.42 -9.73
N PRO A 79 -0.86 13.77 -8.58
CA PRO A 79 -1.41 12.81 -7.62
C PRO A 79 -2.64 12.06 -8.16
N TRP A 80 -3.23 12.57 -9.24
CA TRP A 80 -4.43 12.02 -9.87
C TRP A 80 -4.16 11.07 -11.03
N SER A 81 -2.93 10.94 -11.48
CA SER A 81 -2.62 10.05 -12.59
C SER A 81 -2.41 8.63 -12.07
N PRO A 82 -3.36 7.72 -12.26
CA PRO A 82 -3.18 6.32 -11.87
C PRO A 82 -2.03 5.64 -12.62
N ASN A 83 -1.55 6.26 -13.71
CA ASN A 83 -0.48 5.75 -14.55
C ASN A 83 0.90 6.33 -14.22
N GLN A 84 1.00 7.22 -13.22
CA GLN A 84 2.30 7.71 -12.79
C GLN A 84 2.95 6.69 -11.86
N ALA A 85 3.91 5.94 -12.39
CA ALA A 85 4.72 5.06 -11.58
C ALA A 85 5.39 5.87 -10.45
N VAL A 86 5.23 5.43 -9.21
CA VAL A 86 5.79 6.07 -8.01
C VAL A 86 7.30 6.29 -8.12
N GLY A 87 7.98 5.55 -8.99
CA GLY A 87 9.42 5.71 -9.27
C GLY A 87 9.82 6.79 -10.27
N GLN A 88 8.90 7.59 -10.79
CA GLN A 88 9.19 8.60 -11.83
C GLN A 88 9.07 10.06 -11.37
N GLY A 89 8.92 10.30 -10.08
CA GLY A 89 8.81 11.64 -9.53
C GLY A 89 10.16 12.27 -9.16
N PRO A 90 10.16 13.55 -8.75
CA PRO A 90 11.30 14.15 -8.10
C PRO A 90 11.59 13.43 -6.77
N PHE A 91 12.86 13.43 -6.37
CA PHE A 91 13.33 12.77 -5.16
C PHE A 91 14.26 13.70 -4.37
N HIS A 92 14.33 13.48 -3.06
CA HIS A 92 15.44 13.95 -2.26
C HIS A 92 16.62 13.00 -2.42
N SER A 93 17.83 13.55 -2.32
CA SER A 93 19.07 12.79 -2.39
C SER A 93 19.53 12.36 -1.01
N ILE A 94 19.91 11.11 -0.86
CA ILE A 94 20.70 10.63 0.27
C ILE A 94 22.15 11.02 -0.01
N THR A 95 22.81 11.66 0.95
CA THR A 95 24.18 12.15 0.76
C THR A 95 25.19 11.13 1.21
N ASP A 96 24.88 10.39 2.30
CA ASP A 96 25.81 9.44 2.90
C ASP A 96 25.09 8.36 3.72
N LEU A 97 25.80 7.31 4.10
CA LEU A 97 25.37 6.36 5.12
C LEU A 97 25.70 6.91 6.52
N LEU A 98 25.02 6.41 7.55
CA LEU A 98 25.33 6.75 8.94
C LEU A 98 26.71 6.24 9.35
N GLU A 99 27.03 5.03 8.93
CA GLU A 99 28.34 4.40 9.13
C GLU A 99 28.71 3.74 7.80
N GLU A 100 29.84 4.13 7.25
CA GLU A 100 30.34 3.55 6.01
C GLU A 100 31.28 2.38 6.35
N THR A 101 30.89 1.18 5.90
CA THR A 101 31.76 0.00 6.03
C THR A 101 32.37 -0.36 4.69
N ASP A 102 33.50 -1.07 4.68
CA ASP A 102 34.16 -1.54 3.44
C ASP A 102 33.25 -2.41 2.57
N THR A 103 32.24 -3.03 3.16
CA THR A 103 31.26 -3.89 2.46
C THR A 103 30.05 -3.12 1.92
N CYS A 104 29.80 -1.92 2.40
CA CYS A 104 28.66 -1.08 2.06
C CYS A 104 29.04 0.37 1.76
N SER A 105 30.18 0.58 1.19
CA SER A 105 30.59 1.90 0.73
C SER A 105 29.83 2.30 -0.54
N ARG A 106 29.83 3.61 -0.82
CA ARG A 106 29.29 4.18 -2.06
C ARG A 106 29.88 3.56 -3.32
N GLU A 107 31.09 3.00 -3.20
CA GLU A 107 31.85 2.37 -4.29
C GLU A 107 31.69 0.84 -4.33
N ALA A 108 31.03 0.24 -3.32
CA ALA A 108 30.85 -1.21 -3.26
C ALA A 108 29.94 -1.71 -4.40
N THR A 109 30.39 -2.72 -5.12
CA THR A 109 29.69 -3.31 -6.27
C THR A 109 28.87 -4.56 -5.93
N GLY A 110 28.62 -4.81 -4.62
CA GLY A 110 27.91 -5.99 -4.13
C GLY A 110 26.39 -5.80 -4.00
N TYR A 111 25.68 -6.88 -3.73
CA TYR A 111 24.26 -6.81 -3.37
C TYR A 111 24.11 -6.13 -2.01
N ALA A 112 23.26 -5.11 -1.95
CA ALA A 112 22.97 -4.35 -0.73
C ALA A 112 22.46 -5.20 0.47
N GLN A 113 22.11 -6.45 0.25
CA GLN A 113 21.72 -7.42 1.28
C GLN A 113 22.89 -7.94 2.14
N THR A 114 24.11 -7.72 1.71
CA THR A 114 25.31 -8.12 2.49
C THR A 114 25.77 -7.05 3.47
N CYS A 115 25.10 -5.90 3.46
CA CYS A 115 25.44 -4.80 4.34
C CYS A 115 25.08 -5.09 5.80
N PRO A 116 25.93 -4.68 6.78
CA PRO A 116 25.61 -4.73 8.19
C PRO A 116 24.29 -4.00 8.50
N GLU A 117 23.70 -4.34 9.64
CA GLU A 117 22.46 -3.69 10.10
C GLU A 117 22.66 -2.20 10.33
N SER A 118 23.83 -1.79 10.85
CA SER A 118 24.21 -0.38 11.04
C SER A 118 24.11 0.47 9.79
N ASP A 119 24.39 -0.10 8.62
CA ASP A 119 24.33 0.60 7.33
C ASP A 119 22.90 0.68 6.75
N ARG A 120 21.95 0.05 7.44
CA ARG A 120 20.53 0.01 7.08
C ARG A 120 19.62 0.76 8.05
N ASP A 121 20.20 1.29 9.15
CA ASP A 121 19.48 1.98 10.23
C ASP A 121 19.06 3.40 9.88
N GLY A 122 19.57 3.95 8.79
CA GLY A 122 19.30 5.33 8.41
C GLY A 122 20.20 5.81 7.28
N PHE A 123 20.26 7.13 7.13
CA PHE A 123 21.10 7.80 6.14
C PHE A 123 21.35 9.25 6.53
N VAL A 124 22.27 9.88 5.82
CA VAL A 124 22.64 11.30 5.95
C VAL A 124 22.07 12.10 4.78
N ILE A 125 21.57 13.29 5.07
CA ILE A 125 21.13 14.27 4.07
C ILE A 125 21.78 15.62 4.33
N ASP A 126 21.97 16.41 3.27
CA ASP A 126 22.40 17.79 3.37
C ASP A 126 21.20 18.73 3.59
N GLY A 127 21.47 19.88 4.24
CA GLY A 127 20.48 20.94 4.41
C GLY A 127 19.56 20.76 5.62
N GLU A 128 18.36 21.37 5.55
CA GLU A 128 17.45 21.55 6.67
C GLU A 128 16.07 20.93 6.41
N LEU A 129 16.02 19.90 5.58
CA LEU A 129 14.76 19.29 5.12
C LEU A 129 13.86 18.85 6.29
N SER A 130 14.44 18.26 7.33
CA SER A 130 13.69 17.70 8.45
C SER A 130 13.26 18.71 9.51
N ASP A 131 13.67 19.97 9.43
CA ASP A 131 13.41 20.98 10.47
C ASP A 131 11.93 21.27 10.69
N LYS A 132 11.14 21.01 9.66
CA LYS A 132 9.67 21.20 9.69
C LYS A 132 8.90 19.92 10.03
N TRP A 133 9.56 18.77 10.16
CA TRP A 133 8.85 17.52 10.41
C TRP A 133 8.29 17.47 11.82
N SER A 134 7.01 17.27 11.93
CA SER A 134 6.30 16.98 13.19
C SER A 134 6.00 15.48 13.28
N HIS A 135 5.76 14.97 14.48
CA HIS A 135 5.41 13.55 14.69
C HIS A 135 6.37 12.59 13.98
N LEU A 136 7.67 12.71 14.31
CA LEU A 136 8.73 11.90 13.68
C LEU A 136 8.47 10.41 13.76
N ASP A 137 7.91 9.92 14.88
CA ASP A 137 7.54 8.52 15.12
C ASP A 137 6.53 7.97 14.13
N GLN A 138 5.80 8.84 13.42
CA GLN A 138 4.79 8.49 12.41
C GLN A 138 5.19 8.92 11.00
N THR A 139 6.24 9.73 10.90
CA THR A 139 6.84 10.10 9.63
C THR A 139 7.51 8.87 9.01
N LYS A 140 7.25 8.65 7.75
CA LYS A 140 7.91 7.61 6.97
C LYS A 140 8.81 8.23 5.92
N VAL A 141 9.83 7.49 5.56
CA VAL A 141 10.58 7.72 4.33
C VAL A 141 10.38 6.53 3.40
N LEU A 142 10.22 6.80 2.13
CA LEU A 142 10.20 5.80 1.07
C LEU A 142 11.55 5.84 0.38
N VAL A 143 12.38 4.84 0.66
CA VAL A 143 13.73 4.71 0.08
C VAL A 143 13.64 3.87 -1.19
N TYR A 144 14.21 4.39 -2.28
CA TYR A 144 14.22 3.74 -3.57
C TYR A 144 15.53 3.01 -3.80
N HIS A 145 15.44 1.71 -3.99
CA HIS A 145 16.53 0.83 -4.40
C HIS A 145 16.48 0.57 -5.91
N SER A 146 17.34 -0.30 -6.41
CA SER A 146 17.44 -0.54 -7.86
C SER A 146 16.15 -1.06 -8.50
N TRP A 147 15.43 -1.94 -7.81
CA TRP A 147 14.19 -2.58 -8.33
C TRP A 147 13.07 -2.66 -7.29
N ILE A 148 13.26 -2.10 -6.11
CA ILE A 148 12.27 -2.06 -5.03
C ILE A 148 12.28 -0.71 -4.34
N ALA A 149 11.23 -0.43 -3.60
CA ALA A 149 11.17 0.66 -2.64
C ALA A 149 10.74 0.14 -1.27
N GLU A 150 11.31 0.70 -0.20
CA GLU A 150 11.02 0.32 1.17
C GLU A 150 10.55 1.51 1.98
N TYR A 151 9.51 1.29 2.78
CA TYR A 151 9.09 2.26 3.79
C TYR A 151 9.85 2.02 5.10
N ALA A 152 10.41 3.08 5.65
CA ALA A 152 10.97 3.08 7.00
C ALA A 152 10.33 4.18 7.84
N LYS A 153 9.97 3.88 9.09
CA LYS A 153 9.56 4.89 10.06
C LYS A 153 10.78 5.61 10.62
N VAL A 154 10.69 6.92 10.70
CA VAL A 154 11.74 7.75 11.31
C VAL A 154 11.70 7.55 12.83
N ALA A 155 12.83 7.27 13.43
CA ALA A 155 13.00 7.24 14.88
C ALA A 155 13.46 8.59 15.41
N ASN A 156 14.47 9.16 14.76
CA ASN A 156 15.09 10.39 15.17
C ASN A 156 15.75 11.09 13.98
N VAL A 157 15.91 12.40 14.10
CA VAL A 157 16.75 13.21 13.23
C VAL A 157 17.69 14.03 14.09
N SER A 158 18.97 13.93 13.82
CA SER A 158 20.01 14.70 14.51
C SER A 158 20.83 15.54 13.54
N ARG A 159 21.45 16.61 14.04
CA ARG A 159 22.35 17.47 13.25
C ARG A 159 23.79 17.19 13.63
N VAL A 160 24.60 16.89 12.65
CA VAL A 160 26.05 16.65 12.82
C VAL A 160 26.79 17.36 11.72
N GLY A 161 27.60 18.36 12.08
CA GLY A 161 28.49 19.06 11.13
C GLY A 161 27.78 19.77 9.97
N GLY A 162 26.54 20.27 10.17
CA GLY A 162 25.75 20.93 9.13
C GLY A 162 24.96 19.99 8.23
N ARG A 163 25.01 18.69 8.49
CA ARG A 163 24.20 17.64 7.87
C ARG A 163 23.12 17.14 8.82
N GLN A 164 22.15 16.42 8.32
CA GLN A 164 21.11 15.76 9.12
C GLN A 164 21.24 14.25 8.99
N GLU A 165 21.31 13.55 10.12
CA GLU A 165 21.23 12.10 10.22
C GLU A 165 19.78 11.70 10.47
N VAL A 166 19.20 10.95 9.56
CA VAL A 166 17.85 10.37 9.67
C VAL A 166 18.00 8.92 10.11
N ARG A 167 17.54 8.59 11.32
CA ARG A 167 17.58 7.23 11.87
C ARG A 167 16.21 6.59 11.83
N PHE A 168 16.16 5.28 11.58
CA PHE A 168 14.94 4.50 11.46
C PHE A 168 14.60 3.78 12.77
N GLN A 169 13.30 3.50 12.98
CA GLN A 169 12.84 2.68 14.10
C GLN A 169 13.24 1.21 13.95
N LYS A 170 13.40 0.75 12.71
CA LYS A 170 13.88 -0.59 12.33
C LYS A 170 14.74 -0.47 11.09
N PRO A 171 15.80 -1.26 10.99
CA PRO A 171 16.64 -1.27 9.78
C PRO A 171 15.84 -1.62 8.53
N LEU A 172 16.23 -1.05 7.41
CA LEU A 172 15.77 -1.49 6.09
C LEU A 172 16.22 -2.94 5.83
N VAL A 173 15.52 -3.65 4.97
CA VAL A 173 15.97 -4.96 4.48
C VAL A 173 17.20 -4.79 3.59
N HIS A 174 17.23 -3.70 2.81
CA HIS A 174 18.35 -3.38 1.92
C HIS A 174 18.99 -2.05 2.35
N ALA A 175 20.31 -1.92 2.22
CA ALA A 175 20.94 -0.65 2.46
C ALA A 175 20.44 0.42 1.45
N PRO A 176 20.34 1.69 1.88
CA PRO A 176 19.88 2.78 1.01
C PRO A 176 20.89 3.15 -0.09
N VAL A 177 21.82 2.28 -0.37
CA VAL A 177 22.83 2.38 -1.43
C VAL A 177 22.47 1.47 -2.59
N GLY A 178 22.50 1.97 -3.80
CA GLY A 178 22.21 1.16 -5.00
C GLY A 178 23.33 1.27 -6.01
N ASN A 179 24.10 0.21 -6.20
CA ASN A 179 25.10 0.10 -7.25
C ASN A 179 24.65 -0.71 -8.45
N PHE A 180 23.40 -1.07 -8.53
CA PHE A 180 22.87 -1.66 -9.75
C PHE A 180 22.33 -0.56 -10.65
N ILE A 181 23.13 -0.20 -11.64
CA ILE A 181 22.81 0.77 -12.68
C ILE A 181 22.88 2.23 -12.17
N SER A 182 23.62 2.99 -12.86
CA SER A 182 23.98 4.41 -12.76
C SER A 182 22.86 5.45 -12.52
N SER A 183 21.68 5.06 -12.01
CA SER A 183 20.55 5.99 -11.88
C SER A 183 19.55 5.71 -10.76
N GLY A 184 19.71 4.71 -9.90
CA GLY A 184 18.61 4.27 -9.04
C GLY A 184 18.79 4.43 -7.52
N GLY A 185 19.98 4.45 -6.98
CA GLY A 185 20.22 4.54 -5.54
C GLY A 185 20.32 5.97 -5.02
N TRP A 186 20.37 6.11 -3.69
CA TRP A 186 20.60 7.38 -3.01
C TRP A 186 19.45 8.38 -3.12
N ARG A 187 18.22 7.91 -3.19
CA ARG A 187 17.03 8.76 -3.31
C ARG A 187 15.90 8.29 -2.42
N PHE A 188 15.14 9.26 -1.91
CA PHE A 188 13.99 8.98 -1.05
C PHE A 188 12.91 10.04 -1.21
N GLN A 189 11.75 9.76 -0.65
CA GLN A 189 10.68 10.71 -0.40
C GLN A 189 10.30 10.68 1.08
N VAL A 190 9.93 11.82 1.62
CA VAL A 190 9.28 11.92 2.94
C VAL A 190 7.80 11.64 2.74
N VAL A 191 7.20 10.86 3.62
CA VAL A 191 5.81 10.42 3.48
C VAL A 191 5.08 10.49 4.81
N ASN A 192 3.80 10.83 4.76
CA ASN A 192 2.91 10.84 5.91
C ASN A 192 3.38 11.80 7.02
N ASN A 193 3.78 13.01 6.65
CA ASN A 193 4.08 14.09 7.59
C ASN A 193 3.23 15.31 7.26
N LYS A 194 2.65 15.95 8.27
CA LYS A 194 1.77 17.12 8.08
C LYS A 194 2.48 18.31 7.45
N ALA A 195 3.79 18.45 7.66
CA ALA A 195 4.58 19.52 7.05
C ALA A 195 4.73 19.43 5.53
N VAL A 196 4.41 18.27 4.96
CA VAL A 196 4.44 18.03 3.51
C VAL A 196 3.04 17.75 2.94
N LEU A 197 1.99 18.06 3.69
CA LEU A 197 0.59 18.02 3.22
C LEU A 197 0.28 19.36 2.54
N ASP A 198 0.57 19.47 1.27
CA ASP A 198 0.50 20.74 0.54
C ASP A 198 -0.17 20.67 -0.83
N GLN A 199 -0.49 19.46 -1.30
CA GLN A 199 -1.12 19.22 -2.59
C GLN A 199 -2.52 18.58 -2.44
N GLU A 200 -3.43 18.93 -3.33
CA GLU A 200 -4.77 18.33 -3.43
C GLU A 200 -4.65 16.81 -3.67
N GLY A 201 -5.48 16.02 -2.96
CA GLY A 201 -5.46 14.56 -2.98
C GLY A 201 -4.44 13.90 -2.10
N GLU A 202 -3.75 14.68 -1.32
CA GLU A 202 -2.87 14.15 -0.29
C GLU A 202 -3.60 13.94 1.03
N VAL A 203 -3.11 12.96 1.79
CA VAL A 203 -3.61 12.61 3.12
C VAL A 203 -2.46 12.31 4.07
N VAL A 204 -2.63 12.70 5.31
CA VAL A 204 -1.81 12.26 6.46
C VAL A 204 -2.72 11.55 7.45
N CYS A 205 -2.30 10.39 7.90
CA CYS A 205 -2.98 9.68 8.98
C CYS A 205 -1.98 9.33 10.08
N THR A 206 -2.25 9.77 11.29
CA THR A 206 -1.44 9.48 12.47
C THR A 206 -2.24 8.64 13.46
N GLN A 207 -1.56 7.77 14.20
CA GLN A 207 -2.16 6.77 15.08
C GLN A 207 -1.61 6.89 16.49
N GLU A 208 -2.49 7.02 17.47
CA GLU A 208 -2.15 6.97 18.90
C GLU A 208 -3.07 5.99 19.60
N GLY A 209 -2.54 4.82 19.95
CA GLY A 209 -3.35 3.72 20.49
C GLY A 209 -4.45 3.30 19.50
N ASN A 210 -5.70 3.42 19.91
CA ASN A 210 -6.88 3.15 19.08
C ASN A 210 -7.51 4.43 18.49
N GLN A 211 -6.88 5.58 18.66
CA GLN A 211 -7.31 6.85 18.06
C GLN A 211 -6.47 7.12 16.84
N ALA A 212 -7.13 7.47 15.74
CA ALA A 212 -6.50 7.93 14.53
C ALA A 212 -6.89 9.38 14.27
N ALA A 213 -5.94 10.17 13.76
CA ALA A 213 -6.19 11.52 13.26
C ALA A 213 -5.88 11.53 11.77
N VAL A 214 -6.83 11.99 10.97
CA VAL A 214 -6.70 12.10 9.52
C VAL A 214 -6.80 13.55 9.10
N SER A 215 -5.87 13.98 8.24
CA SER A 215 -5.87 15.31 7.62
C SER A 215 -5.65 15.14 6.12
N PHE A 216 -6.42 15.81 5.29
CA PHE A 216 -6.28 15.73 3.84
C PHE A 216 -6.69 17.01 3.14
N ILE A 217 -6.18 17.21 1.93
CA ILE A 217 -6.61 18.26 1.02
C ILE A 217 -7.47 17.60 -0.05
N PRO A 218 -8.80 17.88 -0.07
CA PRO A 218 -9.68 17.24 -1.03
C PRO A 218 -9.34 17.63 -2.47
N PRO A 219 -9.54 16.73 -3.44
CA PRO A 219 -9.55 17.06 -4.85
C PRO A 219 -10.62 18.11 -5.18
N PRO A 220 -10.41 18.93 -6.22
CA PRO A 220 -11.40 19.89 -6.66
C PRO A 220 -12.75 19.24 -6.96
N GLY A 221 -13.82 19.83 -6.39
CA GLY A 221 -15.18 19.33 -6.55
C GLY A 221 -15.59 18.22 -5.59
N LEU A 222 -14.68 17.78 -4.69
CA LEU A 222 -14.95 16.75 -3.69
C LEU A 222 -14.85 17.28 -2.25
N GLU A 223 -14.93 18.57 -2.08
CA GLU A 223 -14.75 19.27 -0.78
C GLU A 223 -15.79 18.84 0.26
N HIS A 224 -16.95 18.34 -0.19
CA HIS A 224 -18.07 17.94 0.68
C HIS A 224 -18.28 16.42 0.74
N GLU A 225 -17.51 15.66 -0.02
CA GLU A 225 -17.62 14.20 -0.01
C GLU A 225 -17.17 13.60 1.31
N THR A 226 -17.81 12.50 1.69
CA THR A 226 -17.49 11.76 2.91
C THR A 226 -16.43 10.71 2.61
N PRO A 227 -15.27 10.76 3.28
CA PRO A 227 -14.21 9.78 3.03
C PRO A 227 -14.57 8.39 3.54
N VAL A 228 -14.00 7.38 2.87
CA VAL A 228 -13.96 5.99 3.32
C VAL A 228 -12.52 5.63 3.62
N ILE A 229 -12.27 5.05 4.78
CA ILE A 229 -10.95 4.52 5.14
C ILE A 229 -10.94 3.01 5.09
N GLY A 230 -9.98 2.40 4.40
CA GLY A 230 -9.78 0.96 4.40
C GLY A 230 -9.27 0.49 5.76
N VAL A 231 -9.95 -0.46 6.39
CA VAL A 231 -9.58 -0.97 7.72
C VAL A 231 -9.22 -2.45 7.73
N LEU A 232 -9.60 -3.20 6.71
CA LEU A 232 -9.28 -4.62 6.55
C LEU A 232 -8.17 -4.83 5.52
N ASP A 233 -7.16 -5.61 5.85
CA ASP A 233 -6.08 -5.95 4.93
C ASP A 233 -6.52 -7.03 3.92
N ALA A 234 -7.45 -7.89 4.31
CA ALA A 234 -8.11 -8.86 3.46
C ALA A 234 -9.62 -8.85 3.69
N LEU A 235 -10.40 -9.02 2.63
CA LEU A 235 -11.86 -9.06 2.73
C LEU A 235 -12.35 -10.51 2.89
N VAL A 236 -11.81 -11.41 2.06
CA VAL A 236 -12.15 -12.84 2.09
C VAL A 236 -10.88 -13.67 2.04
N LYS A 237 -10.77 -14.64 2.94
CA LYS A 237 -9.73 -15.68 2.93
C LYS A 237 -10.38 -17.05 2.80
N ALA A 238 -10.05 -17.77 1.74
CA ALA A 238 -10.53 -19.11 1.49
C ALA A 238 -9.38 -20.11 1.59
N THR A 239 -9.51 -21.10 2.46
CA THR A 239 -8.44 -22.07 2.71
C THR A 239 -8.95 -23.51 2.66
N LYS A 240 -8.29 -24.36 1.86
CA LYS A 240 -8.60 -25.79 1.68
C LYS A 240 -10.06 -26.02 1.19
N ILE A 241 -10.53 -25.16 0.30
CA ILE A 241 -11.87 -25.22 -0.27
C ILE A 241 -11.84 -25.91 -1.62
N LYS A 242 -12.93 -26.62 -1.93
CA LYS A 242 -13.22 -27.19 -3.24
C LYS A 242 -14.51 -26.61 -3.80
N HIS A 243 -14.51 -26.31 -5.11
CA HIS A 243 -15.68 -25.81 -5.84
C HIS A 243 -16.23 -24.51 -5.24
N LEU A 244 -15.44 -23.46 -5.25
CA LEU A 244 -15.84 -22.11 -4.83
C LEU A 244 -15.89 -21.18 -6.02
N SER A 245 -16.92 -20.36 -6.10
CA SER A 245 -16.97 -19.35 -7.15
C SER A 245 -17.45 -17.99 -6.67
N PHE A 246 -16.92 -16.95 -7.32
CA PHE A 246 -17.33 -15.55 -7.18
C PHE A 246 -17.68 -15.02 -8.56
N THR A 247 -18.89 -14.46 -8.71
CA THR A 247 -19.38 -13.96 -10.00
C THR A 247 -20.06 -12.60 -9.85
N GLY A 248 -19.65 -11.61 -10.62
CA GLY A 248 -20.30 -10.30 -10.71
C GLY A 248 -20.19 -9.43 -9.46
N LEU A 249 -19.25 -9.71 -8.58
CA LEU A 249 -19.05 -8.99 -7.32
C LEU A 249 -18.00 -7.88 -7.47
N GLN A 250 -18.11 -6.86 -6.61
CA GLN A 250 -17.09 -5.83 -6.45
C GLN A 250 -16.39 -5.99 -5.09
N PHE A 251 -15.06 -5.91 -5.07
CA PHE A 251 -14.24 -5.92 -3.86
C PHE A 251 -13.56 -4.56 -3.73
N GLN A 252 -13.80 -3.85 -2.63
CA GLN A 252 -13.32 -2.48 -2.43
C GLN A 252 -12.79 -2.21 -1.03
N HIS A 253 -11.97 -1.16 -0.92
CA HIS A 253 -11.53 -0.54 0.33
C HIS A 253 -10.79 -1.50 1.27
N SER A 254 -9.84 -2.29 0.75
CA SER A 254 -8.87 -2.96 1.61
C SER A 254 -7.73 -2.01 1.99
N SER A 255 -6.99 -2.33 3.06
CA SER A 255 -5.90 -1.53 3.58
C SER A 255 -4.55 -2.23 3.45
N SER A 256 -3.49 -1.44 3.29
CA SER A 256 -2.10 -1.89 3.45
C SER A 256 -1.30 -1.00 4.41
N LEU A 257 -1.86 0.13 4.82
CA LEU A 257 -1.16 1.09 5.67
C LEU A 257 -0.91 0.48 7.06
N GLY A 258 0.31 0.55 7.51
CA GLY A 258 0.76 -0.02 8.77
C GLY A 258 1.83 -1.09 8.61
N LYS A 259 2.10 -1.54 7.38
CA LYS A 259 3.20 -2.46 7.11
C LYS A 259 4.44 -1.68 6.70
N ASP A 260 5.45 -1.73 7.55
CA ASP A 260 6.76 -1.17 7.29
C ASP A 260 7.64 -2.20 6.58
N GLY A 261 8.68 -1.73 5.89
CA GLY A 261 9.67 -2.57 5.24
C GLY A 261 9.27 -3.04 3.83
N TYR A 262 9.97 -4.07 3.39
CA TYR A 262 9.75 -4.72 2.10
C TYR A 262 8.58 -5.70 2.20
N ASN A 263 7.40 -5.19 1.93
CA ASN A 263 6.22 -6.05 1.94
C ASN A 263 6.00 -6.66 0.56
N TRP A 264 6.43 -7.91 0.38
CA TRP A 264 6.02 -8.77 -0.73
C TRP A 264 4.53 -9.16 -0.64
N GLY A 265 3.71 -8.35 0.04
CA GLY A 265 2.28 -8.48 0.13
C GLY A 265 1.77 -9.92 0.10
N ASN A 266 1.60 -10.51 1.26
CA ASN A 266 0.85 -11.76 1.36
C ASN A 266 -0.64 -11.49 1.63
N GLU A 267 -1.03 -10.21 1.64
CA GLU A 267 -2.41 -9.79 1.90
C GLU A 267 -3.06 -9.34 0.61
N ALA A 268 -4.27 -9.81 0.37
CA ALA A 268 -5.08 -9.46 -0.78
C ALA A 268 -6.54 -9.29 -0.39
N ALA A 269 -7.30 -8.55 -1.18
CA ALA A 269 -8.73 -8.45 -0.96
C ALA A 269 -9.41 -9.83 -1.00
N LEU A 270 -9.01 -10.67 -1.95
CA LEU A 270 -9.44 -12.08 -2.03
C LEU A 270 -8.21 -12.99 -2.00
N MET A 271 -8.10 -13.82 -0.99
CA MET A 271 -7.01 -14.78 -0.80
C MET A 271 -7.51 -16.21 -0.92
N ILE A 272 -6.88 -16.99 -1.79
CA ILE A 272 -7.21 -18.40 -2.00
C ILE A 272 -5.97 -19.25 -1.73
N HIS A 273 -6.05 -20.11 -0.71
CA HIS A 273 -4.96 -20.96 -0.28
C HIS A 273 -5.31 -22.44 -0.34
N ASN A 274 -4.43 -23.28 -0.90
CA ASN A 274 -4.51 -24.75 -0.90
C ASN A 274 -5.90 -25.26 -1.32
N SER A 275 -6.47 -24.68 -2.37
CA SER A 275 -7.86 -24.86 -2.79
C SER A 275 -7.94 -25.35 -4.24
N GLU A 276 -9.05 -25.97 -4.62
CA GLU A 276 -9.24 -26.65 -5.89
C GLU A 276 -10.60 -26.30 -6.53
N ALA A 277 -10.63 -26.24 -7.85
CA ALA A 277 -11.82 -25.95 -8.64
C ALA A 277 -12.45 -24.59 -8.29
N ILE A 278 -11.67 -23.52 -8.47
CA ILE A 278 -12.04 -22.14 -8.11
C ILE A 278 -12.37 -21.33 -9.36
N THR A 279 -13.46 -20.60 -9.32
CA THR A 279 -13.84 -19.68 -10.41
C THR A 279 -14.03 -18.26 -9.90
N ILE A 280 -13.32 -17.29 -10.47
CA ILE A 280 -13.50 -15.86 -10.24
C ILE A 280 -13.80 -15.22 -11.59
N GLN A 281 -15.02 -14.75 -11.78
CA GLN A 281 -15.43 -14.23 -13.08
C GLN A 281 -16.35 -13.01 -12.97
N ASP A 282 -16.22 -12.11 -13.96
CA ASP A 282 -17.07 -10.92 -14.09
C ASP A 282 -17.03 -10.01 -12.84
N CYS A 283 -15.96 -10.12 -12.03
CA CYS A 283 -15.76 -9.37 -10.79
C CYS A 283 -14.96 -8.09 -11.02
N LYS A 284 -15.13 -7.13 -10.12
CA LYS A 284 -14.33 -5.90 -10.08
C LYS A 284 -13.54 -5.84 -8.79
N PHE A 285 -12.26 -5.59 -8.91
CA PHE A 285 -11.33 -5.33 -7.80
C PHE A 285 -10.87 -3.90 -7.96
N ASN A 286 -11.30 -3.03 -7.05
CA ASN A 286 -11.10 -1.60 -7.19
C ASN A 286 -10.84 -0.93 -5.84
N GLN A 287 -10.01 0.11 -5.80
CA GLN A 287 -9.68 0.83 -4.57
C GLN A 287 -9.18 -0.10 -3.46
N LEU A 288 -8.14 -0.87 -3.76
CA LEU A 288 -7.57 -1.84 -2.83
C LEU A 288 -6.15 -1.46 -2.42
N GLY A 289 -5.86 -1.51 -1.14
CA GLY A 289 -4.56 -1.11 -0.59
C GLY A 289 -3.41 -2.03 -0.98
N THR A 290 -3.68 -3.34 -1.15
CA THR A 290 -2.65 -4.35 -1.42
C THR A 290 -2.86 -5.05 -2.76
N ILE A 291 -3.08 -6.34 -2.73
CA ILE A 291 -3.31 -7.20 -3.90
C ILE A 291 -4.82 -7.38 -4.09
N GLY A 292 -5.27 -7.42 -5.34
CA GLY A 292 -6.66 -7.73 -5.63
C GLY A 292 -6.98 -9.21 -5.36
N LEU A 293 -6.30 -10.10 -6.05
CA LEU A 293 -6.45 -11.56 -5.93
C LEU A 293 -5.11 -12.24 -5.68
N PHE A 294 -5.04 -13.07 -4.64
CA PHE A 294 -3.86 -13.86 -4.31
C PHE A 294 -4.18 -15.36 -4.36
N LEU A 295 -3.38 -16.11 -5.13
CA LEU A 295 -3.50 -17.55 -5.31
C LEU A 295 -2.23 -18.23 -4.80
N HIS A 296 -2.37 -19.20 -3.89
CA HIS A 296 -1.25 -19.95 -3.34
C HIS A 296 -1.61 -21.41 -3.11
N GLY A 297 -0.88 -22.33 -3.74
CA GLY A 297 -1.12 -23.76 -3.66
C GLY A 297 -2.47 -24.18 -4.22
N THR A 298 -2.96 -23.52 -5.27
CA THR A 298 -4.29 -23.74 -5.85
C THR A 298 -4.22 -24.59 -7.10
N GLN A 299 -5.29 -25.34 -7.39
CA GLN A 299 -5.45 -26.17 -8.58
C GLN A 299 -6.78 -25.91 -9.27
N GLU A 300 -6.82 -26.06 -10.59
CA GLU A 300 -8.03 -25.88 -11.40
C GLU A 300 -8.70 -24.53 -11.17
N VAL A 301 -7.95 -23.44 -11.35
CA VAL A 301 -8.45 -22.07 -11.13
C VAL A 301 -8.77 -21.39 -12.45
N THR A 302 -9.95 -20.80 -12.54
CA THR A 302 -10.36 -19.94 -13.64
C THR A 302 -10.56 -18.50 -13.17
N VAL A 303 -9.80 -17.57 -13.73
CA VAL A 303 -9.92 -16.12 -13.50
C VAL A 303 -10.24 -15.46 -14.84
N LYS A 304 -11.48 -15.06 -15.07
CA LYS A 304 -11.88 -14.54 -16.39
C LYS A 304 -12.80 -13.32 -16.32
N ARG A 305 -12.60 -12.42 -17.27
CA ARG A 305 -13.42 -11.20 -17.47
C ARG A 305 -13.55 -10.35 -16.22
N ASN A 306 -12.50 -10.30 -15.39
CA ASN A 306 -12.45 -9.44 -14.22
C ASN A 306 -11.77 -8.11 -14.57
N VAL A 307 -12.09 -7.08 -13.80
CA VAL A 307 -11.42 -5.76 -13.88
C VAL A 307 -10.69 -5.52 -12.58
N PHE A 308 -9.38 -5.25 -12.68
CA PHE A 308 -8.50 -4.89 -11.60
C PHE A 308 -8.06 -3.45 -11.81
N SER A 309 -8.52 -2.53 -10.96
CA SER A 309 -8.24 -1.10 -11.13
C SER A 309 -8.00 -0.40 -9.80
N ASP A 310 -7.18 0.64 -9.79
CA ASP A 310 -6.80 1.39 -8.57
C ASP A 310 -6.34 0.45 -7.43
N ILE A 311 -5.30 -0.34 -7.69
CA ILE A 311 -4.76 -1.31 -6.73
C ILE A 311 -3.37 -0.88 -6.28
N GLY A 312 -3.17 -0.83 -4.96
CA GLY A 312 -1.93 -0.36 -4.38
C GLY A 312 -0.71 -1.19 -4.77
N TYR A 313 -0.87 -2.49 -4.99
CA TYR A 313 0.23 -3.38 -5.34
C TYR A 313 -0.07 -4.21 -6.61
N HIS A 314 -0.41 -5.48 -6.53
CA HIS A 314 -0.70 -6.31 -7.69
C HIS A 314 -2.20 -6.50 -7.91
N GLY A 315 -2.65 -6.45 -9.17
CA GLY A 315 -4.02 -6.86 -9.51
C GLY A 315 -4.25 -8.33 -9.17
N LEU A 316 -3.38 -9.21 -9.66
CA LEU A 316 -3.39 -10.64 -9.40
C LEU A 316 -1.96 -11.12 -9.08
N MET A 317 -1.83 -12.00 -8.11
CA MET A 317 -0.58 -12.66 -7.77
C MET A 317 -0.81 -14.15 -7.57
N ALA A 318 -0.12 -14.98 -8.34
CA ALA A 318 -0.05 -16.42 -8.14
C ALA A 318 1.35 -16.77 -7.64
N ARG A 319 1.46 -17.25 -6.41
CA ARG A 319 2.74 -17.51 -5.74
C ARG A 319 2.91 -18.99 -5.44
N PHE A 320 4.15 -19.44 -5.49
CA PHE A 320 4.55 -20.77 -4.99
C PHE A 320 5.76 -20.60 -4.06
N ASP A 321 5.86 -21.47 -3.06
CA ASP A 321 7.02 -21.51 -2.18
C ASP A 321 7.96 -22.63 -2.60
N LYS A 322 9.28 -22.43 -2.43
CA LYS A 322 10.26 -23.50 -2.66
C LYS A 322 9.95 -24.69 -1.73
N GLY A 323 9.56 -25.82 -2.32
CA GLY A 323 9.19 -27.03 -1.57
C GLY A 323 7.77 -27.06 -1.01
N GLY A 324 6.93 -26.04 -1.32
CA GLY A 324 5.52 -25.98 -0.96
C GLY A 324 4.58 -26.43 -2.07
N SER A 325 3.28 -26.29 -1.81
CA SER A 325 2.24 -26.56 -2.82
C SER A 325 2.36 -25.60 -3.99
N ALA A 326 2.57 -26.13 -5.19
CA ALA A 326 2.56 -25.33 -6.41
C ALA A 326 1.13 -25.03 -6.84
N ASN A 327 0.95 -23.90 -7.52
CA ASN A 327 -0.27 -23.65 -8.29
C ASN A 327 -0.23 -24.50 -9.58
N ALA A 328 -1.36 -25.08 -9.98
CA ALA A 328 -1.49 -25.85 -11.19
C ALA A 328 -2.82 -25.57 -11.90
N ASP A 329 -2.85 -25.73 -13.21
CA ASP A 329 -4.05 -25.61 -14.05
C ASP A 329 -4.79 -24.29 -13.84
N ILE A 330 -4.06 -23.17 -13.93
CA ILE A 330 -4.61 -21.81 -13.80
C ILE A 330 -4.90 -21.24 -15.19
N LEU A 331 -6.16 -20.92 -15.45
CA LEU A 331 -6.60 -20.16 -16.63
C LEU A 331 -6.84 -18.70 -16.24
N ILE A 332 -6.09 -17.78 -16.83
CA ILE A 332 -6.28 -16.32 -16.70
C ILE A 332 -6.67 -15.82 -18.10
N ASP A 333 -7.93 -15.44 -18.27
CA ASP A 333 -8.48 -15.13 -19.57
C ASP A 333 -9.31 -13.84 -19.55
N ASN A 334 -9.06 -12.97 -20.54
CA ASN A 334 -9.86 -11.77 -20.81
C ASN A 334 -10.06 -10.84 -19.60
N ASN A 335 -9.04 -10.66 -18.76
CA ASN A 335 -9.06 -9.72 -17.64
C ASN A 335 -8.43 -8.38 -18.02
N ILE A 336 -8.89 -7.31 -17.39
CA ILE A 336 -8.36 -5.95 -17.54
C ILE A 336 -7.60 -5.58 -16.27
N PHE A 337 -6.36 -5.08 -16.44
CA PHE A 337 -5.54 -4.53 -15.38
C PHE A 337 -5.22 -3.08 -15.69
N ASP A 338 -5.71 -2.16 -14.87
CA ASP A 338 -5.55 -0.73 -15.03
C ASP A 338 -5.22 -0.04 -13.70
N GLY A 339 -4.08 0.67 -13.63
CA GLY A 339 -3.68 1.35 -12.39
C GLY A 339 -3.38 0.38 -11.25
N CYS A 340 -2.58 -0.66 -11.47
CA CYS A 340 -2.02 -1.52 -10.44
C CYS A 340 -0.59 -1.09 -10.08
N GLY A 341 -0.19 -1.21 -8.79
CA GLY A 341 1.14 -0.80 -8.31
C GLY A 341 1.23 0.69 -7.95
N ILE A 342 0.13 1.31 -7.55
CA ILE A 342 0.04 2.77 -7.35
C ILE A 342 0.84 3.25 -6.12
N THR A 343 0.99 2.41 -5.11
CA THR A 343 1.61 2.81 -3.83
C THR A 343 3.07 2.38 -3.67
N LYS A 344 3.66 1.75 -4.67
CA LYS A 344 5.06 1.30 -4.62
C LYS A 344 5.83 1.56 -5.91
#